data_6888001f985f74e39716474583404c67
#
_entry.id   6888001f985f74e39716474583404c67
#
_cell.length_a   1.000
_cell.length_b   1.000
_cell.length_c   1.000
_cell.angle_alpha   90.00
_cell.angle_beta   90.00
_cell.angle_gamma   90.00
#
_symmetry.space_group_name_H-M   'P 1'
#
loop_
_entity.id
_entity.type
_entity.pdbx_description
1 polymer ?
#
loop_
_entity_poly.entity_id
_entity_poly.type
_entity_poly.pdbx_seq_one_letter_code
_entity_poly.pdbx_strand_id
1 'polypeptide(L)'
;MPWVDKDRCIGCGICVDECPVDIIFLEDDIAVIDMTGCIHCGKCHDVCSEDAVRHDSEKTPDRIKANIEQTKKFMDDCEKYLGNKDERGKCLTRMKKHFNNEKVIAEKTLEELESID
;
A
#
# COMPACT_ATOMS: atom_id res chain seq x y z
N MET A 1 4.77 -6.43 0.80
CA MET A 1 4.17 -6.50 -0.54
C MET A 1 5.01 -5.69 -1.51
N PRO A 2 5.48 -6.25 -2.59
CA PRO A 2 6.36 -5.52 -3.50
C PRO A 2 5.60 -4.49 -4.33
N TRP A 3 6.27 -3.43 -4.69
CA TRP A 3 5.78 -2.40 -5.60
C TRP A 3 6.92 -1.94 -6.50
N VAL A 4 6.60 -1.42 -7.66
CA VAL A 4 7.58 -0.98 -8.65
C VAL A 4 7.72 0.54 -8.62
N ASP A 5 8.95 1.02 -8.43
CA ASP A 5 9.28 2.43 -8.58
C ASP A 5 9.47 2.72 -10.07
N LYS A 6 8.52 3.40 -10.66
CA LYS A 6 8.48 3.70 -12.09
C LYS A 6 9.66 4.56 -12.56
N ASP A 7 10.19 5.37 -11.66
CA ASP A 7 11.33 6.24 -11.98
C ASP A 7 12.65 5.47 -12.07
N ARG A 8 12.74 4.32 -11.41
CA ARG A 8 13.92 3.47 -11.40
C ARG A 8 13.84 2.30 -12.37
N CYS A 9 12.64 1.83 -12.71
CA CYS A 9 12.45 0.69 -13.59
C CYS A 9 12.85 1.04 -15.03
N ILE A 10 13.71 0.20 -15.61
CA ILE A 10 14.21 0.37 -17.00
C ILE A 10 13.59 -0.63 -17.98
N GLY A 11 12.65 -1.45 -17.53
CA GLY A 11 11.97 -2.43 -18.39
C GLY A 11 12.84 -3.61 -18.81
N CYS A 12 13.84 -3.99 -18.02
CA CYS A 12 14.78 -5.08 -18.36
C CYS A 12 14.13 -6.47 -18.42
N GLY A 13 12.97 -6.66 -17.75
CA GLY A 13 12.20 -7.90 -17.79
C GLY A 13 12.74 -9.04 -16.93
N ILE A 14 13.81 -8.84 -16.18
CA ILE A 14 14.39 -9.90 -15.33
C ILE A 14 13.39 -10.36 -14.27
N CYS A 15 12.69 -9.42 -13.62
CA CYS A 15 11.66 -9.76 -12.62
C CYS A 15 10.49 -10.53 -13.23
N VAL A 16 10.14 -10.25 -14.47
CA VAL A 16 9.09 -10.98 -15.21
C VAL A 16 9.46 -12.45 -15.34
N ASP A 17 10.69 -12.73 -15.75
CA ASP A 17 11.18 -14.10 -15.96
C ASP A 17 11.37 -14.87 -14.65
N GLU A 18 11.73 -14.18 -13.57
CA GLU A 18 12.02 -14.78 -12.27
C GLU A 18 10.77 -14.99 -11.38
N CYS A 19 9.64 -14.42 -11.77
CA CYS A 19 8.40 -14.60 -10.99
C CYS A 19 7.91 -16.05 -11.09
N PRO A 20 7.85 -16.79 -9.96
CA PRO A 20 7.46 -18.21 -9.99
C PRO A 20 5.99 -18.46 -10.34
N VAL A 21 5.15 -17.44 -10.26
CA VAL A 21 3.71 -17.52 -10.55
C VAL A 21 3.28 -16.68 -11.75
N ASP A 22 4.25 -16.13 -12.48
CA ASP A 22 4.04 -15.41 -13.75
C ASP A 22 2.98 -14.28 -13.68
N ILE A 23 3.05 -13.46 -12.63
CA ILE A 23 2.09 -12.35 -12.43
C ILE A 23 2.73 -10.97 -12.62
N ILE A 24 3.94 -10.92 -13.15
CA ILE A 24 4.62 -9.67 -13.49
C ILE A 24 4.68 -9.55 -15.01
N PHE A 25 4.31 -8.40 -15.54
CA PHE A 25 4.37 -8.12 -16.97
C PHE A 25 4.90 -6.71 -17.19
N LEU A 26 5.35 -6.43 -18.43
CA LEU A 26 5.81 -5.11 -18.82
C LEU A 26 4.67 -4.35 -19.49
N GLU A 27 4.45 -3.11 -19.05
CA GLU A 27 3.52 -2.18 -19.66
C GLU A 27 4.27 -0.85 -19.86
N ASP A 28 4.35 -0.38 -21.09
CA ASP A 28 5.14 0.81 -21.47
C ASP A 28 6.59 0.76 -20.94
N ASP A 29 7.23 -0.41 -21.08
CA ASP A 29 8.60 -0.69 -20.61
C ASP A 29 8.80 -0.54 -19.10
N ILE A 30 7.73 -0.66 -18.33
CA ILE A 30 7.76 -0.64 -16.86
C ILE A 30 7.08 -1.90 -16.33
N ALA A 31 7.70 -2.55 -15.36
CA ALA A 31 7.14 -3.75 -14.74
C ALA A 31 5.87 -3.43 -13.95
N VAL A 32 4.85 -4.27 -14.11
CA VAL A 32 3.59 -4.20 -13.35
C VAL A 32 3.39 -5.53 -12.65
N ILE A 33 3.12 -5.48 -11.37
CA ILE A 33 2.87 -6.66 -10.53
C ILE A 33 1.36 -6.81 -10.31
N ASP A 34 0.80 -7.95 -10.72
CA ASP A 34 -0.59 -8.27 -10.41
C ASP A 34 -0.66 -8.76 -8.95
N MET A 35 -1.07 -7.87 -8.05
CA MET A 35 -1.10 -8.15 -6.62
C MET A 35 -2.14 -9.20 -6.21
N THR A 36 -3.12 -9.50 -7.08
CA THR A 36 -4.11 -10.54 -6.77
C THR A 36 -3.52 -11.95 -6.85
N GLY A 37 -2.47 -12.13 -7.67
CA GLY A 37 -1.79 -13.41 -7.82
C GLY A 37 -0.43 -13.50 -7.12
N CYS A 38 0.07 -12.41 -6.56
CA CYS A 38 1.39 -12.36 -5.94
C CYS A 38 1.45 -13.18 -4.65
N ILE A 39 2.45 -14.06 -4.55
CA ILE A 39 2.67 -14.92 -3.36
C ILE A 39 3.68 -14.33 -2.37
N HIS A 40 4.13 -13.11 -2.60
CA HIS A 40 5.04 -12.37 -1.72
C HIS A 40 6.39 -13.08 -1.46
N CYS A 41 6.95 -13.74 -2.47
CA CYS A 41 8.21 -14.47 -2.33
C CYS A 41 9.46 -13.56 -2.31
N GLY A 42 9.37 -12.34 -2.81
CA GLY A 42 10.47 -11.36 -2.81
C GLY A 42 11.52 -11.55 -3.89
N LYS A 43 11.39 -12.52 -4.77
CA LYS A 43 12.38 -12.76 -5.84
C LYS A 43 12.56 -11.58 -6.78
N CYS A 44 11.46 -10.91 -7.14
CA CYS A 44 11.52 -9.74 -8.02
C CYS A 44 12.35 -8.61 -7.42
N HIS A 45 12.28 -8.42 -6.10
CA HIS A 45 13.11 -7.44 -5.40
C HIS A 45 14.59 -7.84 -5.47
N ASP A 46 14.90 -9.10 -5.22
CA ASP A 46 16.27 -9.60 -5.12
C ASP A 46 17.01 -9.54 -6.46
N VAL A 47 16.31 -9.73 -7.59
CA VAL A 47 16.92 -9.78 -8.91
C VAL A 47 16.95 -8.44 -9.63
N CYS A 48 16.30 -7.41 -9.11
CA CYS A 48 16.26 -6.10 -9.76
C CYS A 48 17.57 -5.34 -9.55
N SER A 49 18.38 -5.20 -10.62
CA SER A 49 19.67 -4.49 -10.57
C SER A 49 19.50 -2.98 -10.38
N GLU A 50 18.36 -2.43 -10.77
CA GLU A 50 18.06 -0.99 -10.66
C GLU A 50 17.40 -0.64 -9.33
N ASP A 51 17.20 -1.62 -8.46
CA ASP A 51 16.56 -1.44 -7.17
C ASP A 51 15.18 -0.76 -7.31
N ALA A 52 14.47 -1.10 -8.37
CA ALA A 52 13.16 -0.55 -8.71
C ALA A 52 12.00 -1.29 -8.04
N VAL A 53 12.20 -2.57 -7.71
CA VAL A 53 11.18 -3.35 -6.99
C VAL A 53 11.44 -3.20 -5.48
N ARG A 54 10.52 -2.54 -4.82
CA ARG A 54 10.67 -2.07 -3.43
C ARG A 54 9.68 -2.79 -2.51
N HIS A 55 9.92 -2.70 -1.21
CA HIS A 55 9.03 -3.25 -0.17
C HIS A 55 8.04 -2.19 0.35
N ASP A 56 6.92 -2.64 0.90
CA ASP A 56 5.86 -1.78 1.46
C ASP A 56 6.37 -0.79 2.52
N SER A 57 7.33 -1.21 3.34
CA SER A 57 7.87 -0.37 4.41
C SER A 57 8.44 0.94 3.88
N GLU A 58 8.87 0.98 2.64
CA GLU A 58 9.43 2.17 2.00
C GLU A 58 8.36 3.16 1.57
N LYS A 59 7.09 2.73 1.49
CA LYS A 59 5.93 3.58 1.23
C LYS A 59 5.25 4.10 2.49
N THR A 60 5.70 3.69 3.66
CA THR A 60 5.03 4.05 4.91
C THR A 60 4.84 5.57 5.08
N PRO A 61 5.84 6.43 4.87
CA PRO A 61 5.62 7.88 4.97
C PRO A 61 4.58 8.41 4.01
N ASP A 62 4.58 7.92 2.76
CA ASP A 62 3.61 8.33 1.73
C ASP A 62 2.19 7.89 2.09
N ARG A 63 2.04 6.69 2.64
CA ARG A 63 0.75 6.16 3.08
C ARG A 63 0.18 6.95 4.25
N ILE A 64 1.02 7.34 5.20
CA ILE A 64 0.61 8.20 6.32
C ILE A 64 0.10 9.52 5.78
N LYS A 65 0.84 10.14 4.88
CA LYS A 65 0.46 11.41 4.26
C LYS A 65 -0.87 11.29 3.50
N ALA A 66 -1.03 10.23 2.70
CA ALA A 66 -2.26 9.96 1.97
C ALA A 66 -3.46 9.79 2.90
N ASN A 67 -3.29 9.08 4.01
CA ASN A 67 -4.35 8.89 5.01
C ASN A 67 -4.77 10.22 5.64
N ILE A 68 -3.81 11.10 5.93
CA ILE A 68 -4.09 12.44 6.48
C ILE A 68 -4.83 13.30 5.47
N GLU A 69 -4.39 13.32 4.22
CA GLU A 69 -5.04 14.07 3.15
C GLU A 69 -6.46 13.60 2.91
N GLN A 70 -6.69 12.29 2.89
CA GLN A 70 -8.02 11.70 2.74
C GLN A 70 -8.93 12.06 3.92
N THR A 71 -8.41 12.03 5.14
CA THR A 71 -9.17 12.43 6.33
C THR A 71 -9.60 13.90 6.24
N LYS A 72 -8.71 14.79 5.84
CA LYS A 72 -9.03 16.21 5.64
C LYS A 72 -10.11 16.40 4.59
N LYS A 73 -10.04 15.64 3.49
CA LYS A 73 -11.06 15.67 2.45
C LYS A 73 -12.44 15.25 3.00
N PHE A 74 -12.49 14.17 3.76
CA PHE A 74 -13.74 13.70 4.37
C PHE A 74 -14.30 14.72 5.35
N MET A 75 -13.44 15.41 6.12
CA MET A 75 -13.86 16.48 7.01
C MET A 75 -14.50 17.65 6.22
N ASP A 76 -13.89 18.03 5.11
CA ASP A 76 -14.42 19.08 4.23
C ASP A 76 -15.76 18.64 3.63
N ASP A 77 -15.87 17.40 3.18
CA ASP A 77 -17.09 16.84 2.62
C ASP A 77 -18.21 16.78 3.65
N CYS A 78 -17.91 16.39 4.90
CA CYS A 78 -18.89 16.36 6.00
C CYS A 78 -19.41 17.77 6.28
N GLU A 79 -18.56 18.78 6.34
CA GLU A 79 -18.97 20.17 6.51
C GLU A 79 -19.88 20.62 5.36
N LYS A 80 -19.47 20.32 4.13
CA LYS A 80 -20.18 20.73 2.91
C LYS A 80 -21.55 20.08 2.79
N TYR A 81 -21.64 18.77 2.95
CA TYR A 81 -22.88 18.02 2.70
C TYR A 81 -23.82 17.93 3.89
N LEU A 82 -23.29 18.03 5.11
CA LEU A 82 -24.10 18.03 6.33
C LEU A 82 -24.36 19.44 6.86
N GLY A 83 -23.77 20.47 6.24
CA GLY A 83 -24.08 21.88 6.46
C GLY A 83 -23.68 22.46 7.81
N ASN A 84 -22.76 21.81 8.55
CA ASN A 84 -22.41 22.20 9.91
C ASN A 84 -20.90 21.97 10.17
N LYS A 85 -20.23 22.98 10.74
CA LYS A 85 -18.81 22.89 11.10
C LYS A 85 -18.54 21.83 12.17
N ASP A 86 -19.50 21.55 13.06
CA ASP A 86 -19.37 20.53 14.10
C ASP A 86 -19.20 19.13 13.49
N GLU A 87 -19.68 18.92 12.27
CA GLU A 87 -19.52 17.65 11.56
C GLU A 87 -18.06 17.35 11.20
N ARG A 88 -17.22 18.38 11.06
CA ARG A 88 -15.77 18.19 10.85
C ARG A 88 -15.16 17.43 12.02
N GLY A 89 -15.43 17.86 13.24
CA GLY A 89 -14.93 17.21 14.45
C GLY A 89 -15.48 15.80 14.63
N LYS A 90 -16.74 15.59 14.30
CA LYS A 90 -17.36 14.26 14.32
C LYS A 90 -16.73 13.32 13.30
N CYS A 91 -16.46 13.82 12.10
CA CYS A 91 -15.77 13.06 11.05
C CYS A 91 -14.36 12.68 11.51
N LEU A 92 -13.61 13.63 12.08
CA LEU A 92 -12.27 13.35 12.60
C LEU A 92 -12.32 12.26 13.69
N THR A 93 -13.29 12.29 14.57
CA THR A 93 -13.49 11.28 15.62
C THR A 93 -13.75 9.90 14.99
N ARG A 94 -14.61 9.85 13.98
CA ARG A 94 -14.89 8.59 13.25
C ARG A 94 -13.64 8.04 12.56
N MET A 95 -12.84 8.91 11.96
CA MET A 95 -11.60 8.48 11.29
C MET A 95 -10.55 7.99 12.29
N LYS A 96 -10.46 8.62 13.46
CA LYS A 96 -9.59 8.12 14.55
C LYS A 96 -10.00 6.73 15.01
N LYS A 97 -11.30 6.49 15.13
CA LYS A 97 -11.82 5.15 15.46
C LYS A 97 -11.50 4.13 14.39
N HIS A 98 -11.65 4.53 13.12
CA HIS A 98 -11.32 3.67 11.99
C HIS A 98 -9.85 3.23 12.03
N PHE A 99 -8.91 4.16 12.15
CA PHE A 99 -7.50 3.83 12.19
C PHE A 99 -7.09 3.08 13.46
N ASN A 100 -7.72 3.37 14.60
CA ASN A 100 -7.49 2.58 15.80
C ASN A 100 -7.96 1.13 15.62
N ASN A 101 -9.08 0.91 14.94
CA ASN A 101 -9.55 -0.43 14.59
C ASN A 101 -8.58 -1.14 13.65
N GLU A 102 -8.07 -0.44 12.64
CA GLU A 102 -7.04 -0.96 11.72
C GLU A 102 -5.78 -1.41 12.49
N LYS A 103 -5.36 -0.59 13.45
CA LYS A 103 -4.23 -0.91 14.34
C LYS A 103 -4.47 -2.19 15.13
N VAL A 104 -5.64 -2.31 15.76
CA VAL A 104 -6.03 -3.49 16.55
C VAL A 104 -6.07 -4.73 15.67
N ILE A 105 -6.64 -4.62 14.47
CA ILE A 105 -6.67 -5.72 13.49
C ILE A 105 -5.26 -6.18 13.17
N ALA A 106 -4.35 -5.23 12.87
CA ALA A 106 -2.97 -5.55 12.54
C ALA A 106 -2.25 -6.21 13.72
N GLU A 107 -2.41 -5.70 14.93
CA GLU A 107 -1.81 -6.27 16.14
C GLU A 107 -2.28 -7.70 16.41
N LYS A 108 -3.58 -7.94 16.33
CA LYS A 108 -4.16 -9.26 16.55
C LYS A 108 -3.80 -10.24 15.45
N THR A 109 -3.72 -9.76 14.21
CA THR A 109 -3.26 -10.56 13.08
C THR A 109 -1.82 -11.03 13.31
N LEU A 110 -0.95 -10.12 13.77
CA LEU A 110 0.44 -10.47 14.08
C LEU A 110 0.52 -11.54 15.19
N GLU A 111 -0.30 -11.42 16.24
CA GLU A 111 -0.36 -12.42 17.32
C GLU A 111 -0.71 -13.81 16.78
N GLU A 112 -1.72 -13.88 15.90
CA GLU A 112 -2.13 -15.14 15.28
C GLU A 112 -1.03 -15.71 14.35
N LEU A 113 -0.36 -14.83 13.61
CA LEU A 113 0.72 -15.23 12.71
C LEU A 113 1.93 -15.80 13.46
N GLU A 114 2.21 -15.33 14.67
CA GLU A 114 3.31 -15.84 15.49
C GLU A 114 3.12 -17.30 15.89
N SER A 115 1.89 -17.81 15.89
CA SER A 115 1.58 -19.21 16.17
C SER A 115 1.66 -20.11 14.93
N ILE A 116 1.92 -19.54 13.77
CA ILE A 116 2.06 -20.28 12.51
C ILE A 116 3.52 -20.65 12.28
N ASP A 117 3.75 -21.89 11.96
CA ASP A 117 5.10 -22.44 11.68
C ASP A 117 5.67 -21.95 10.35
#